data_caad8fde563deecad54bfcd3f1ac27bc
#
_entry.id   caad8fde563deecad54bfcd3f1ac27bc
#
_cell.length_a   1.000
_cell.length_b   1.000
_cell.length_c   1.000
_cell.angle_alpha   90.00
_cell.angle_beta   90.00
_cell.angle_gamma   90.00
#
_symmetry.space_group_name_H-M   'P 1'
#
loop_
_entity.id
_entity.type
_entity.pdbx_description
1 polymer ?
#
loop_
_entity_poly.entity_id
_entity_poly.type
_entity_poly.pdbx_seq_one_letter_code
_entity_poly.pdbx_strand_id
1 'polypeptide(L)'
;AYWDKNGNVFTPPSAAQRATNYNNGVPNATYYDEFKNRDTRLYASILFPSNPWDRYNSGYKFTWGRGGNNNSKTGYNFRKLIDPAYTTSEWDGAQDFQIIRFAEILLTYAEAKNEFSGPDISIYNVLNDIRDRAGMPAIDPILFATKDQLRQLIRNERRIELASEVQRFFDIRRWNIASDVMKTTNDITNNKAQ
;
A
#
# COMPACT_ATOMS: atom_id res chain seq x y z
N ALA A 1 -2.19 -2.82 -5.26
CA ALA A 1 -2.09 -3.62 -4.03
C ALA A 1 -3.27 -3.35 -3.11
N TYR A 2 -3.50 -2.08 -2.75
CA TYR A 2 -4.60 -1.71 -1.86
C TYR A 2 -5.96 -1.96 -2.51
N TRP A 3 -6.80 -2.72 -1.85
CA TRP A 3 -8.16 -3.02 -2.28
C TRP A 3 -9.12 -1.84 -2.01
N ASP A 4 -10.39 -1.98 -2.37
CA ASP A 4 -11.41 -1.06 -1.90
C ASP A 4 -11.75 -1.35 -0.41
N LYS A 5 -12.51 -0.46 0.22
CA LYS A 5 -12.92 -0.60 1.63
C LYS A 5 -13.85 -1.79 1.89
N ASN A 6 -14.44 -2.36 0.84
CA ASN A 6 -15.31 -3.53 0.94
C ASN A 6 -14.54 -4.84 0.72
N GLY A 7 -13.21 -4.77 0.55
CA GLY A 7 -12.36 -5.93 0.38
C GLY A 7 -12.28 -6.48 -1.05
N ASN A 8 -12.75 -5.71 -2.04
CA ASN A 8 -12.64 -6.12 -3.44
C ASN A 8 -11.32 -5.65 -4.05
N VAL A 9 -10.85 -6.41 -5.04
CA VAL A 9 -9.67 -6.03 -5.82
C VAL A 9 -9.95 -4.75 -6.59
N PHE A 10 -9.11 -3.76 -6.39
CA PHE A 10 -9.21 -2.49 -7.10
C PHE A 10 -8.53 -2.59 -8.47
N THR A 11 -9.25 -2.25 -9.52
CA THR A 11 -8.72 -2.10 -10.87
C THR A 11 -8.35 -0.63 -11.09
N PRO A 12 -7.05 -0.31 -11.24
CA PRO A 12 -6.63 1.07 -11.48
C PRO A 12 -7.08 1.55 -12.87
N PRO A 13 -7.30 2.86 -13.03
CA PRO A 13 -7.50 3.44 -14.35
C PRO A 13 -6.33 3.11 -15.28
N SER A 14 -6.61 2.98 -16.58
CA SER A 14 -5.56 2.82 -17.59
C SER A 14 -4.65 4.04 -17.67
N ALA A 15 -3.46 3.89 -18.26
CA ALA A 15 -2.56 5.01 -18.47
C ALA A 15 -3.19 6.14 -19.29
N ALA A 16 -4.00 5.80 -20.30
CA ALA A 16 -4.73 6.79 -21.11
C ALA A 16 -5.80 7.53 -20.27
N GLN A 17 -6.55 6.81 -19.44
CA GLN A 17 -7.52 7.44 -18.54
C GLN A 17 -6.84 8.37 -17.53
N ARG A 18 -5.70 7.95 -16.96
CA ARG A 18 -4.93 8.80 -16.05
C ARG A 18 -4.38 10.04 -16.75
N ALA A 19 -3.91 9.92 -18.01
CA ALA A 19 -3.47 11.06 -18.79
C ALA A 19 -4.60 12.07 -19.03
N THR A 20 -5.82 11.57 -19.31
CA THR A 20 -7.03 12.42 -19.45
C THR A 20 -7.40 13.07 -18.10
N ASN A 21 -7.23 12.36 -16.99
CA ASN A 21 -7.51 12.88 -15.65
C ASN A 21 -6.45 13.91 -15.19
N TYR A 22 -5.38 14.04 -15.95
CA TYR A 22 -4.27 14.96 -15.74
C TYR A 22 -4.27 16.04 -16.83
N ASN A 23 -5.18 17.01 -16.73
CA ASN A 23 -5.26 18.08 -17.72
C ASN A 23 -4.13 19.10 -17.50
N ASN A 24 -3.26 19.28 -18.48
CA ASN A 24 -2.11 20.21 -18.43
C ASN A 24 -1.25 20.08 -17.16
N GLY A 25 -1.07 18.85 -16.68
CA GLY A 25 -0.28 18.58 -15.47
C GLY A 25 -1.03 18.82 -14.15
N VAL A 26 -2.30 19.21 -14.19
CA VAL A 26 -3.14 19.42 -13.02
C VAL A 26 -4.18 18.29 -12.91
N PRO A 27 -4.23 17.56 -11.77
CA PRO A 27 -5.25 16.54 -11.56
C PRO A 27 -6.65 17.14 -11.55
N ASN A 28 -7.59 16.51 -12.25
CA ASN A 28 -9.00 16.82 -12.17
C ASN A 28 -9.72 16.00 -11.07
N ALA A 29 -11.01 16.23 -10.87
CA ALA A 29 -11.80 15.53 -9.85
C ALA A 29 -11.81 14.00 -10.05
N THR A 30 -11.81 13.53 -11.29
CA THR A 30 -11.80 12.08 -11.63
C THR A 30 -10.49 11.40 -11.25
N TYR A 31 -9.36 12.13 -11.29
CA TYR A 31 -8.08 11.60 -10.80
C TYR A 31 -8.17 11.22 -9.31
N TYR A 32 -8.83 12.03 -8.51
CA TYR A 32 -8.95 11.79 -7.08
C TYR A 32 -9.93 10.66 -6.74
N ASP A 33 -10.83 10.30 -7.65
CA ASP A 33 -11.78 9.22 -7.43
C ASP A 33 -11.11 7.86 -7.28
N GLU A 34 -9.92 7.66 -7.87
CA GLU A 34 -9.16 6.44 -7.70
C GLU A 34 -8.65 6.21 -6.27
N PHE A 35 -8.62 7.26 -5.45
CA PHE A 35 -8.18 7.19 -4.05
C PHE A 35 -9.33 7.13 -3.06
N LYS A 36 -10.57 7.27 -3.51
CA LYS A 36 -11.75 7.19 -2.65
C LYS A 36 -12.11 5.74 -2.32
N ASN A 37 -12.67 5.54 -1.13
CA ASN A 37 -13.19 4.23 -0.71
C ASN A 37 -12.18 3.08 -0.84
N ARG A 38 -10.94 3.35 -0.49
CA ARG A 38 -9.85 2.36 -0.52
C ARG A 38 -9.58 1.79 0.88
N ASP A 39 -8.80 0.73 0.91
CA ASP A 39 -8.22 0.19 2.14
C ASP A 39 -7.63 1.33 2.99
N THR A 40 -8.00 1.40 4.25
CA THR A 40 -7.61 2.48 5.17
C THR A 40 -6.10 2.63 5.29
N ARG A 41 -5.37 1.52 5.12
CA ARG A 41 -3.90 1.50 5.16
C ARG A 41 -3.26 2.25 3.98
N LEU A 42 -4.00 2.47 2.87
CA LEU A 42 -3.53 3.36 1.81
C LEU A 42 -3.28 4.77 2.36
N TYR A 43 -4.28 5.29 3.07
CA TYR A 43 -4.23 6.66 3.62
C TYR A 43 -3.21 6.80 4.75
N ALA A 44 -2.95 5.73 5.48
CA ALA A 44 -1.94 5.72 6.55
C ALA A 44 -0.50 5.57 6.01
N SER A 45 -0.33 5.00 4.82
CA SER A 45 1.00 4.65 4.32
C SER A 45 1.52 5.55 3.21
N ILE A 46 0.64 6.13 2.40
CA ILE A 46 0.99 6.82 1.15
C ILE A 46 0.37 8.21 1.14
N LEU A 47 1.17 9.21 0.81
CA LEU A 47 0.71 10.54 0.43
C LEU A 47 0.44 10.57 -1.07
N PHE A 48 -0.73 11.06 -1.42
CA PHE A 48 -1.16 11.32 -2.79
C PHE A 48 -1.81 12.70 -2.87
N PRO A 49 -1.95 13.32 -4.04
CA PRO A 49 -2.54 14.65 -4.15
C PRO A 49 -3.92 14.74 -3.48
N SER A 50 -4.16 15.81 -2.77
CA SER A 50 -5.35 16.07 -1.93
C SER A 50 -5.48 15.23 -0.64
N ASN A 51 -4.50 14.38 -0.32
CA ASN A 51 -4.49 13.72 0.97
C ASN A 51 -4.29 14.76 2.08
N PRO A 52 -5.13 14.79 3.14
CA PRO A 52 -4.92 15.68 4.27
C PRO A 52 -3.55 15.46 4.91
N TRP A 53 -2.84 16.55 5.12
CA TRP A 53 -1.55 16.56 5.78
C TRP A 53 -1.42 17.80 6.65
N ASP A 54 -1.83 17.70 7.89
CA ASP A 54 -1.98 18.85 8.81
C ASP A 54 -0.73 19.15 9.63
N ARG A 55 0.40 18.63 9.23
CA ARG A 55 1.63 18.71 10.01
C ARG A 55 2.02 20.15 10.43
N TYR A 56 1.83 21.11 9.53
CA TYR A 56 2.23 22.50 9.75
C TYR A 56 1.04 23.47 9.85
N ASN A 57 -0.04 23.18 9.15
CA ASN A 57 -1.22 24.06 9.10
C ASN A 57 -2.47 23.21 9.02
N SER A 58 -3.44 23.51 9.90
CA SER A 58 -4.77 22.90 9.81
C SER A 58 -5.37 23.10 8.42
N GLY A 59 -5.86 22.03 7.82
CA GLY A 59 -6.47 22.05 6.50
C GLY A 59 -5.47 21.98 5.33
N TYR A 60 -4.16 21.85 5.59
CA TYR A 60 -3.19 21.62 4.51
C TYR A 60 -3.47 20.28 3.81
N LYS A 61 -3.47 20.33 2.49
CA LYS A 61 -3.56 19.15 1.64
C LYS A 61 -2.25 18.94 0.91
N PHE A 62 -1.79 17.70 0.86
CA PHE A 62 -0.61 17.36 0.09
C PHE A 62 -0.80 17.80 -1.35
N THR A 63 0.10 18.64 -1.83
CA THR A 63 0.17 19.04 -3.22
C THR A 63 1.39 18.40 -3.86
N TRP A 64 1.22 17.95 -5.09
CA TRP A 64 2.28 17.32 -5.81
C TRP A 64 2.59 18.12 -7.07
N GLY A 65 3.85 18.53 -7.19
CA GLY A 65 4.36 19.19 -8.38
C GLY A 65 5.40 18.31 -9.08
N ARG A 66 5.30 18.15 -10.38
CA ARG A 66 6.38 17.52 -11.17
C ARG A 66 7.56 18.48 -11.28
N GLY A 67 8.79 17.95 -11.18
CA GLY A 67 9.99 18.67 -11.50
C GLY A 67 10.64 19.49 -10.39
N GLY A 68 10.13 19.44 -9.16
CA GLY A 68 10.82 20.01 -8.00
C GLY A 68 11.95 19.08 -7.51
N ASN A 69 12.98 19.68 -6.90
CA ASN A 69 14.17 18.93 -6.46
C ASN A 69 13.87 17.84 -5.41
N ASN A 70 12.77 17.93 -4.68
CA ASN A 70 12.39 17.01 -3.61
C ASN A 70 11.10 16.22 -3.94
N ASN A 71 10.64 16.23 -5.18
CA ASN A 71 9.43 15.53 -5.57
C ASN A 71 9.71 14.09 -5.96
N SER A 72 8.84 13.17 -5.50
CA SER A 72 8.87 11.79 -5.94
C SER A 72 8.63 11.69 -7.44
N LYS A 73 9.42 10.88 -8.14
CA LYS A 73 9.25 10.61 -9.58
C LYS A 73 7.91 9.95 -9.91
N THR A 74 7.27 9.29 -8.94
CA THR A 74 5.99 8.61 -9.10
C THR A 74 4.80 9.48 -8.73
N GLY A 75 5.03 10.60 -8.05
CA GLY A 75 3.98 11.43 -7.48
C GLY A 75 3.41 10.93 -6.16
N TYR A 76 3.93 9.85 -5.64
CA TYR A 76 3.56 9.31 -4.34
C TYR A 76 4.73 9.46 -3.37
N ASN A 77 4.44 9.86 -2.13
CA ASN A 77 5.40 9.89 -1.05
C ASN A 77 4.95 8.95 0.07
N PHE A 78 5.88 8.53 0.89
CA PHE A 78 5.55 7.76 2.09
C PHE A 78 5.02 8.69 3.18
N ARG A 79 3.94 8.26 3.83
CA ARG A 79 3.40 8.87 5.03
C ARG A 79 3.75 8.05 6.28
N LYS A 80 3.73 6.75 6.14
CA LYS A 80 4.08 5.82 7.22
C LYS A 80 5.49 6.10 7.74
N LEU A 81 5.68 5.96 9.02
CA LEU A 81 6.94 6.27 9.72
C LEU A 81 7.28 7.77 9.80
N ILE A 82 6.30 8.64 9.57
CA ILE A 82 6.45 10.08 9.82
C ILE A 82 5.46 10.48 10.92
N ASP A 83 5.98 11.05 11.99
CA ASP A 83 5.14 11.58 13.05
C ASP A 83 4.42 12.86 12.57
N PRO A 84 3.09 12.87 12.47
CA PRO A 84 2.35 14.05 12.04
C PRO A 84 2.43 15.20 13.04
N ALA A 85 2.76 14.94 14.30
CA ALA A 85 2.94 15.96 15.34
C ALA A 85 4.33 16.64 15.30
N TYR A 86 5.27 16.10 14.51
CA TYR A 86 6.61 16.63 14.40
C TYR A 86 6.63 17.94 13.61
N THR A 87 6.91 19.05 14.28
CA THR A 87 6.82 20.41 13.73
C THR A 87 8.15 21.15 13.64
N THR A 88 9.22 20.56 14.17
CA THR A 88 10.55 21.18 14.18
C THR A 88 11.43 20.62 13.06
N SER A 89 12.69 20.90 13.05
CA SER A 89 13.69 20.61 12.02
C SER A 89 13.34 19.50 11.01
N GLU A 90 13.55 19.75 9.76
CA GLU A 90 13.26 18.85 8.64
C GLU A 90 14.16 17.61 8.60
N TRP A 91 15.24 17.60 9.36
CA TRP A 91 16.33 16.63 9.25
C TRP A 91 16.44 15.68 10.44
N ASP A 92 15.74 15.96 11.53
CA ASP A 92 15.85 15.18 12.76
C ASP A 92 14.47 14.83 13.31
N GLY A 93 14.05 13.60 13.14
CA GLY A 93 12.80 13.05 13.67
C GLY A 93 13.11 11.99 14.72
N ALA A 94 12.65 12.20 15.95
CA ALA A 94 12.80 11.26 17.06
C ALA A 94 11.91 10.02 16.93
N GLN A 95 11.69 9.51 15.71
CA GLN A 95 10.80 8.41 15.47
C GLN A 95 11.56 7.08 15.47
N ASP A 96 11.15 6.16 16.32
CA ASP A 96 11.72 4.82 16.39
C ASP A 96 11.45 4.04 15.12
N PHE A 97 12.48 3.42 14.57
CA PHE A 97 12.33 2.47 13.47
C PHE A 97 11.98 1.10 14.03
N GLN A 98 10.84 0.57 13.63
CA GLN A 98 10.38 -0.75 14.05
C GLN A 98 11.13 -1.84 13.29
N ILE A 99 11.96 -2.61 13.99
CA ILE A 99 12.71 -3.72 13.40
C ILE A 99 11.77 -4.92 13.17
N ILE A 100 10.95 -5.26 14.15
CA ILE A 100 9.96 -6.35 14.10
C ILE A 100 8.69 -5.88 14.82
N ARG A 101 7.55 -6.22 14.29
CA ARG A 101 6.26 -5.97 14.93
C ARG A 101 5.33 -7.17 14.83
N PHE A 102 4.35 -7.24 15.74
CA PHE A 102 3.48 -8.40 15.89
C PHE A 102 2.74 -8.79 14.60
N ALA A 103 2.30 -7.82 13.80
CA ALA A 103 1.65 -8.10 12.51
C ALA A 103 2.56 -8.87 11.53
N GLU A 104 3.89 -8.65 11.55
CA GLU A 104 4.83 -9.43 10.76
C GLU A 104 4.88 -10.89 11.21
N ILE A 105 4.85 -11.13 12.52
CA ILE A 105 4.80 -12.49 13.09
C ILE A 105 3.52 -13.20 12.69
N LEU A 106 2.36 -12.54 12.79
CA LEU A 106 1.08 -13.09 12.37
C LEU A 106 1.06 -13.45 10.89
N LEU A 107 1.57 -12.58 10.04
CA LEU A 107 1.65 -12.82 8.59
C LEU A 107 2.65 -13.93 8.24
N THR A 108 3.73 -14.04 8.99
CA THR A 108 4.72 -15.12 8.82
C THR A 108 4.12 -16.47 9.25
N TYR A 109 3.38 -16.49 10.35
CA TYR A 109 2.62 -17.67 10.77
C TYR A 109 1.60 -18.09 9.70
N ALA A 110 0.79 -17.15 9.22
CA ALA A 110 -0.22 -17.43 8.20
C ALA A 110 0.41 -18.03 6.93
N GLU A 111 1.54 -17.48 6.48
CA GLU A 111 2.25 -17.98 5.32
C GLU A 111 2.81 -19.38 5.56
N ALA A 112 3.56 -19.58 6.63
CA ALA A 112 4.17 -20.87 6.96
C ALA A 112 3.12 -21.97 7.12
N LYS A 113 2.02 -21.68 7.83
CA LYS A 113 0.93 -22.63 8.04
C LYS A 113 0.25 -23.01 6.72
N ASN A 114 -0.04 -22.01 5.87
CA ASN A 114 -0.63 -22.28 4.55
C ASN A 114 0.31 -23.11 3.65
N GLU A 115 1.60 -22.83 3.68
CA GLU A 115 2.57 -23.60 2.89
C GLU A 115 2.75 -25.03 3.42
N PHE A 116 2.61 -25.24 4.71
CA PHE A 116 2.74 -26.56 5.33
C PHE A 116 1.49 -27.41 5.12
N SER A 117 0.32 -26.92 5.51
CA SER A 117 -0.92 -27.74 5.57
C SER A 117 -2.06 -27.27 4.65
N GLY A 118 -1.92 -26.13 3.98
CA GLY A 118 -3.01 -25.50 3.23
C GLY A 118 -3.96 -24.71 4.12
N PRO A 119 -5.15 -24.35 3.61
CA PRO A 119 -6.11 -23.53 4.35
C PRO A 119 -6.50 -24.16 5.69
N ASP A 120 -6.51 -23.31 6.72
CA ASP A 120 -6.84 -23.66 8.09
C ASP A 120 -7.51 -22.46 8.77
N ILE A 121 -8.48 -22.70 9.66
CA ILE A 121 -9.22 -21.64 10.35
C ILE A 121 -8.31 -20.66 11.10
N SER A 122 -7.20 -21.13 11.64
CA SER A 122 -6.26 -20.28 12.36
C SER A 122 -5.59 -19.23 11.45
N ILE A 123 -5.42 -19.53 10.16
CA ILE A 123 -4.89 -18.59 9.18
C ILE A 123 -5.88 -17.44 8.96
N TYR A 124 -7.16 -17.77 8.76
CA TYR A 124 -8.20 -16.74 8.58
C TYR A 124 -8.34 -15.87 9.83
N ASN A 125 -8.25 -16.46 11.01
CA ASN A 125 -8.34 -15.71 12.28
C ASN A 125 -7.22 -14.67 12.38
N VAL A 126 -5.96 -15.05 12.21
CA VAL A 126 -4.84 -14.09 12.31
C VAL A 126 -4.84 -13.04 11.20
N LEU A 127 -5.30 -13.38 10.01
CA LEU A 127 -5.46 -12.40 8.94
C LEU A 127 -6.61 -11.44 9.23
N ASN A 128 -7.71 -11.94 9.80
CA ASN A 128 -8.85 -11.12 10.19
C ASN A 128 -8.51 -10.18 11.35
N ASP A 129 -7.69 -10.58 12.32
CA ASP A 129 -7.18 -9.68 13.36
C ASP A 129 -6.45 -8.46 12.77
N ILE A 130 -5.64 -8.68 11.75
CA ILE A 130 -4.94 -7.58 11.05
C ILE A 130 -5.93 -6.70 10.28
N ARG A 131 -6.90 -7.31 9.62
CA ARG A 131 -7.90 -6.61 8.80
C ARG A 131 -8.89 -5.83 9.66
N ASP A 132 -9.35 -6.40 10.76
CA ASP A 132 -10.26 -5.74 11.72
C ASP A 132 -9.62 -4.46 12.28
N ARG A 133 -8.37 -4.55 12.74
CA ARG A 133 -7.60 -3.37 13.16
C ARG A 133 -7.54 -2.28 12.09
N ALA A 134 -7.52 -2.66 10.83
CA ALA A 134 -7.50 -1.75 9.67
C ALA A 134 -8.91 -1.33 9.22
N GLY A 135 -9.97 -1.76 9.89
CA GLY A 135 -11.35 -1.48 9.48
C GLY A 135 -11.74 -2.12 8.14
N MET A 136 -11.07 -3.21 7.77
CA MET A 136 -11.34 -3.97 6.56
C MET A 136 -12.28 -5.15 6.86
N PRO A 137 -13.15 -5.54 5.94
CA PRO A 137 -14.03 -6.68 6.14
C PRO A 137 -13.24 -7.98 6.30
N ALA A 138 -13.83 -8.92 7.04
CA ALA A 138 -13.27 -10.25 7.19
C ALA A 138 -13.10 -10.96 5.84
N ILE A 139 -12.15 -11.89 5.81
CA ILE A 139 -11.90 -12.72 4.63
C ILE A 139 -13.03 -13.74 4.50
N ASP A 140 -13.56 -13.89 3.29
CA ASP A 140 -14.47 -14.96 2.95
C ASP A 140 -13.67 -16.26 2.67
N PRO A 141 -13.79 -17.29 3.53
CA PRO A 141 -13.06 -18.55 3.34
C PRO A 141 -13.46 -19.31 2.07
N ILE A 142 -14.64 -19.02 1.50
CA ILE A 142 -15.10 -19.67 0.26
C ILE A 142 -14.31 -19.12 -0.93
N LEU A 143 -14.08 -17.82 -0.96
CA LEU A 143 -13.31 -17.17 -2.05
C LEU A 143 -11.81 -17.52 -1.99
N PHE A 144 -11.30 -17.87 -0.83
CA PHE A 144 -9.88 -18.19 -0.59
C PHE A 144 -9.72 -19.62 -0.06
N ALA A 145 -10.49 -20.56 -0.63
CA ALA A 145 -10.56 -21.94 -0.13
C ALA A 145 -9.37 -22.83 -0.52
N THR A 146 -8.56 -22.43 -1.49
CA THR A 146 -7.40 -23.21 -1.91
C THR A 146 -6.10 -22.63 -1.38
N LYS A 147 -5.07 -23.48 -1.24
CA LYS A 147 -3.73 -23.09 -0.83
C LYS A 147 -3.18 -21.94 -1.68
N ASP A 148 -3.38 -21.98 -3.00
CA ASP A 148 -2.85 -20.99 -3.92
C ASP A 148 -3.60 -19.65 -3.82
N GLN A 149 -4.93 -19.68 -3.69
CA GLN A 149 -5.72 -18.47 -3.47
C GLN A 149 -5.33 -17.79 -2.16
N LEU A 150 -5.23 -18.57 -1.07
CA LEU A 150 -4.85 -18.07 0.23
C LEU A 150 -3.40 -17.56 0.25
N ARG A 151 -2.49 -18.21 -0.47
CA ARG A 151 -1.12 -17.71 -0.69
C ARG A 151 -1.10 -16.33 -1.32
N GLN A 152 -1.90 -16.11 -2.37
CA GLN A 152 -1.96 -14.79 -3.01
C GLN A 152 -2.54 -13.73 -2.08
N LEU A 153 -3.56 -14.07 -1.31
CA LEU A 153 -4.11 -13.20 -0.30
C LEU A 153 -3.07 -12.82 0.76
N ILE A 154 -2.38 -13.81 1.36
CA ILE A 154 -1.35 -13.59 2.37
C ILE A 154 -0.23 -12.69 1.82
N ARG A 155 0.23 -12.95 0.60
CA ARG A 155 1.26 -12.11 -0.05
C ARG A 155 0.79 -10.68 -0.27
N ASN A 156 -0.48 -10.48 -0.60
CA ASN A 156 -1.05 -9.15 -0.74
C ASN A 156 -1.19 -8.45 0.62
N GLU A 157 -1.67 -9.14 1.66
CA GLU A 157 -1.75 -8.59 3.02
C GLU A 157 -0.36 -8.20 3.54
N ARG A 158 0.66 -9.02 3.35
CA ARG A 158 2.05 -8.67 3.69
C ARG A 158 2.51 -7.40 2.96
N ARG A 159 2.24 -7.30 1.67
CA ARG A 159 2.61 -6.14 0.86
C ARG A 159 1.96 -4.83 1.34
N ILE A 160 0.70 -4.90 1.77
CA ILE A 160 -0.06 -3.75 2.25
C ILE A 160 0.35 -3.39 3.68
N GLU A 161 0.32 -4.38 4.55
CA GLU A 161 0.53 -4.19 5.99
C GLU A 161 1.96 -3.75 6.32
N LEU A 162 2.94 -4.33 5.64
CA LEU A 162 4.37 -4.07 5.84
C LEU A 162 4.93 -3.05 4.83
N ALA A 163 4.07 -2.26 4.21
CA ALA A 163 4.50 -1.19 3.31
C ALA A 163 5.46 -0.23 4.03
N SER A 164 6.56 0.14 3.38
CA SER A 164 7.64 1.01 3.90
C SER A 164 8.50 0.40 5.02
N GLU A 165 8.32 -0.89 5.36
CA GLU A 165 9.08 -1.58 6.40
C GLU A 165 10.17 -2.51 5.84
N VAL A 166 10.62 -2.27 4.62
CA VAL A 166 11.69 -3.00 3.91
C VAL A 166 11.35 -4.44 3.54
N GLN A 167 10.38 -5.08 4.19
CA GLN A 167 10.05 -6.51 4.04
C GLN A 167 9.79 -6.93 2.58
N ARG A 168 9.22 -6.04 1.75
CA ARG A 168 8.92 -6.33 0.34
C ARG A 168 10.14 -6.76 -0.47
N PHE A 169 11.31 -6.17 -0.20
CA PHE A 169 12.55 -6.52 -0.89
C PHE A 169 12.95 -7.98 -0.67
N PHE A 170 12.80 -8.46 0.56
CA PHE A 170 13.08 -9.85 0.91
C PHE A 170 12.00 -10.80 0.41
N ASP A 171 10.74 -10.41 0.56
CA ASP A 171 9.58 -11.20 0.15
C ASP A 171 9.61 -11.56 -1.35
N ILE A 172 9.84 -10.59 -2.24
CA ILE A 172 9.85 -10.86 -3.70
C ILE A 172 11.01 -11.77 -4.12
N ARG A 173 12.11 -11.78 -3.38
CA ARG A 173 13.25 -12.65 -3.62
C ARG A 173 12.99 -14.07 -3.13
N ARG A 174 12.55 -14.24 -1.88
CA ARG A 174 12.26 -15.58 -1.32
C ARG A 174 11.08 -16.25 -2.00
N TRP A 175 10.13 -15.48 -2.57
CA TRP A 175 9.05 -16.02 -3.40
C TRP A 175 9.44 -16.25 -4.86
N ASN A 176 10.64 -15.88 -5.24
CA ASN A 176 11.15 -15.98 -6.61
C ASN A 176 10.27 -15.29 -7.66
N ILE A 177 9.70 -14.15 -7.33
CA ILE A 177 8.84 -13.34 -8.20
C ILE A 177 9.44 -11.97 -8.56
N ALA A 178 10.72 -11.74 -8.23
CA ALA A 178 11.35 -10.45 -8.43
C ALA A 178 11.36 -10.03 -9.92
N SER A 179 11.65 -10.97 -10.83
CA SER A 179 11.65 -10.71 -12.27
C SER A 179 10.28 -10.23 -12.77
N ASP A 180 9.20 -10.85 -12.31
CA ASP A 180 7.85 -10.53 -12.78
C ASP A 180 7.37 -9.18 -12.22
N VAL A 181 7.66 -8.93 -10.94
CA VAL A 181 7.32 -7.66 -10.30
C VAL A 181 8.12 -6.49 -10.91
N MET A 182 9.38 -6.71 -11.25
CA MET A 182 10.23 -5.66 -11.84
C MET A 182 9.91 -5.38 -13.31
N LYS A 183 9.43 -6.37 -14.07
CA LYS A 183 8.92 -6.13 -15.44
C LYS A 183 7.75 -5.15 -15.43
N THR A 184 6.81 -5.33 -14.52
CA THR A 184 5.66 -4.43 -14.36
C THR A 184 6.11 -3.00 -13.99
N THR A 185 7.19 -2.86 -13.25
CA THR A 185 7.75 -1.56 -12.87
C THR A 185 8.43 -0.88 -14.07
N ASN A 186 9.07 -1.64 -14.95
CA ASN A 186 9.67 -1.10 -16.18
C ASN A 186 8.61 -0.59 -17.15
N ASP A 187 7.45 -1.23 -17.24
CA ASP A 187 6.32 -0.72 -18.01
C ASP A 187 5.79 0.62 -17.47
N ILE A 188 5.80 0.80 -16.15
CA ILE A 188 5.43 2.07 -15.52
C ILE A 188 6.51 3.15 -15.76
N THR A 189 7.79 2.79 -15.78
CA THR A 189 8.88 3.73 -16.04
C THR A 189 9.04 4.08 -17.51
N ASN A 190 8.69 3.18 -18.42
CA ASN A 190 8.67 3.43 -19.86
C ASN A 190 7.42 4.22 -20.29
N ASN A 191 6.32 4.09 -19.59
CA ASN A 191 5.25 5.08 -19.56
C ASN A 191 5.68 6.24 -18.67
N LYS A 192 6.79 6.91 -19.05
CA LYS A 192 7.02 8.28 -18.60
C LYS A 192 5.71 8.97 -18.88
N ALA A 193 4.93 9.18 -17.85
CA ALA A 193 3.77 10.02 -17.97
C ALA A 193 4.29 11.34 -18.56
N GLN A 194 4.05 11.46 -19.84
CA GLN A 194 4.19 12.70 -20.56
C GLN A 194 3.29 13.74 -19.94
#